data_98de60fab6b01709a0172b733a1e6615
#
_entry.id   98de60fab6b01709a0172b733a1e6615
#
_cell.length_a   1.000
_cell.length_b   1.000
_cell.length_c   1.000
_cell.angle_alpha   90.00
_cell.angle_beta   90.00
_cell.angle_gamma   90.00
#
_symmetry.space_group_name_H-M   'P 1'
#
loop_
_entity.id
_entity.type
_entity.pdbx_description
1 polymer ?
#
loop_
_entity_poly.entity_id
_entity_poly.type
_entity_poly.pdbx_seq_one_letter_code
_entity_poly.pdbx_strand_id
1 'polypeptide(L)'
;MKTPTTELDNTAEGAEPASGVRPDSSPRAAVSRRYGWLSRLRSYFIFDPLIWLVTVILGIVSIPVSLLGEKGRILHGFARFWSQLIMKIICSPTTVTGLDALDTSRPLVYAVNHASALDIPVLYVYLPFQFRIAFKKALLAYPIVGWHLRRSGQICINQQNPAASIGSIRAALKSLKSGLPLVIFPEGGRTRDGQVKPFLPGAFFLAIKAQVDIVPVALVGTYELLPMDTYHIKCRPLEMRVGQPIATAGYTPRNMAELSDKVHRAVEDLHAKPVGQ
;
A
#
# COMPACT_ATOMS: atom_id res chain seq x y z
N MET A 1 -20.98 72.03 -17.32
CA MET A 1 -19.88 71.88 -16.33
C MET A 1 -19.07 70.67 -16.79
N LYS A 2 -17.82 70.88 -17.19
CA LYS A 2 -16.95 69.94 -17.93
C LYS A 2 -16.37 68.88 -17.00
N THR A 3 -16.43 67.62 -17.41
CA THR A 3 -15.63 66.52 -16.87
C THR A 3 -14.30 66.42 -17.61
N PRO A 4 -13.16 66.20 -16.96
CA PRO A 4 -11.92 65.88 -17.65
C PRO A 4 -11.72 64.38 -17.79
N THR A 5 -11.43 63.97 -18.99
CA THR A 5 -10.92 62.70 -19.40
C THR A 5 -9.47 62.56 -18.97
N THR A 6 -9.13 61.41 -18.30
CA THR A 6 -7.74 61.04 -18.05
C THR A 6 -7.39 59.85 -18.93
N GLU A 7 -6.43 60.02 -19.83
CA GLU A 7 -5.81 58.98 -20.61
C GLU A 7 -5.07 57.97 -19.73
N LEU A 8 -5.29 56.69 -20.00
CA LEU A 8 -4.49 55.58 -19.44
C LEU A 8 -3.43 55.21 -20.45
N ASP A 9 -2.22 55.46 -20.07
CA ASP A 9 -1.00 55.09 -20.77
C ASP A 9 -0.83 53.55 -20.66
N ASN A 10 -0.66 52.89 -21.83
CA ASN A 10 -0.65 51.48 -22.00
C ASN A 10 0.78 51.05 -22.39
N THR A 11 1.66 50.86 -21.39
CA THR A 11 2.95 50.24 -21.58
C THR A 11 2.92 48.85 -20.97
N ALA A 12 2.54 47.85 -21.77
CA ALA A 12 2.70 46.45 -21.45
C ALA A 12 4.12 46.01 -21.81
N GLU A 13 5.02 45.99 -20.83
CA GLU A 13 6.29 45.28 -20.98
C GLU A 13 6.05 43.78 -20.74
N GLY A 14 6.53 43.00 -21.73
CA GLY A 14 6.35 41.55 -21.78
C GLY A 14 7.12 40.83 -20.65
N ALA A 15 6.38 40.11 -19.84
CA ALA A 15 6.96 39.09 -18.98
C ALA A 15 6.99 37.76 -19.76
N GLU A 16 8.17 37.32 -20.15
CA GLU A 16 8.40 35.94 -20.62
C GLU A 16 8.03 34.94 -19.53
N PRO A 17 7.33 33.85 -19.86
CA PRO A 17 7.11 32.77 -18.92
C PRO A 17 8.42 31.98 -18.75
N ALA A 18 9.00 32.04 -17.55
CA ALA A 18 10.11 31.20 -17.15
C ALA A 18 9.65 29.73 -17.04
N SER A 19 9.56 29.03 -18.17
CA SER A 19 9.39 27.58 -18.23
C SER A 19 10.74 26.86 -18.20
N GLY A 20 11.43 27.01 -17.09
CA GLY A 20 12.64 26.25 -16.78
C GLY A 20 12.32 25.16 -15.75
N VAL A 21 11.49 24.16 -16.08
CA VAL A 21 11.44 22.92 -15.32
C VAL A 21 12.78 22.22 -15.55
N ARG A 22 13.71 22.38 -14.60
CA ARG A 22 14.96 21.60 -14.62
C ARG A 22 14.57 20.12 -14.59
N PRO A 23 15.13 19.27 -15.50
CA PRO A 23 14.88 17.85 -15.44
C PRO A 23 15.35 17.34 -14.08
N ASP A 24 14.46 16.61 -13.39
CA ASP A 24 14.74 15.96 -12.11
C ASP A 24 16.00 15.09 -12.26
N SER A 25 17.11 15.54 -11.67
CA SER A 25 18.40 14.86 -11.66
C SER A 25 18.49 13.81 -10.54
N SER A 26 17.35 13.46 -9.89
CA SER A 26 17.35 12.44 -8.86
C SER A 26 17.79 11.08 -9.43
N PRO A 27 18.49 10.25 -8.64
CA PRO A 27 18.82 8.87 -9.04
C PRO A 27 17.61 8.06 -9.49
N ARG A 28 16.40 8.43 -9.03
CA ARG A 28 15.11 7.84 -9.43
C ARG A 28 14.76 8.12 -10.90
N ALA A 29 15.00 9.33 -11.40
CA ALA A 29 14.76 9.70 -12.80
C ALA A 29 15.72 8.98 -13.76
N ALA A 30 16.97 8.72 -13.36
CA ALA A 30 17.95 7.99 -14.14
C ALA A 30 17.59 6.50 -14.34
N VAL A 31 16.94 5.86 -13.35
CA VAL A 31 16.51 4.47 -13.45
C VAL A 31 15.35 4.30 -14.44
N SER A 32 14.48 5.30 -14.57
CA SER A 32 13.34 5.28 -15.50
C SER A 32 13.74 5.13 -16.98
N ARG A 33 14.93 5.56 -17.37
CA ARG A 33 15.41 5.53 -18.78
C ARG A 33 15.96 4.18 -19.24
N ARG A 34 16.16 3.20 -18.35
CA ARG A 34 16.80 1.90 -18.69
C ARG A 34 15.88 0.82 -19.22
N TYR A 35 14.57 1.02 -19.20
CA TYR A 35 13.62 -0.01 -19.63
C TYR A 35 13.19 0.19 -21.09
N GLY A 36 13.91 -0.49 -22.01
CA GLY A 36 13.62 -0.46 -23.45
C GLY A 36 12.35 -1.23 -23.84
N TRP A 37 12.08 -1.27 -25.14
CA TRP A 37 10.94 -1.98 -25.73
C TRP A 37 10.89 -3.47 -25.37
N LEU A 38 12.05 -4.15 -25.21
CA LEU A 38 12.14 -5.54 -24.77
C LEU A 38 11.52 -5.77 -23.36
N SER A 39 11.71 -4.81 -22.44
CA SER A 39 11.08 -4.87 -21.11
C SER A 39 9.55 -4.79 -21.22
N ARG A 40 9.03 -3.98 -22.14
CA ARG A 40 7.58 -3.88 -22.39
C ARG A 40 7.05 -5.17 -22.99
N LEU A 41 7.73 -5.73 -24.01
CA LEU A 41 7.35 -7.02 -24.60
C LEU A 41 7.30 -8.13 -23.55
N ARG A 42 8.35 -8.25 -22.73
CA ARG A 42 8.38 -9.22 -21.63
C ARG A 42 7.23 -9.04 -20.66
N SER A 43 6.91 -7.81 -20.26
CA SER A 43 5.79 -7.54 -19.37
C SER A 43 4.48 -7.99 -20.00
N TYR A 44 4.12 -7.45 -21.15
CA TYR A 44 2.81 -7.66 -21.76
C TYR A 44 2.58 -9.08 -22.30
N PHE A 45 3.64 -9.77 -22.75
CA PHE A 45 3.49 -11.10 -23.36
C PHE A 45 3.88 -12.26 -22.43
N ILE A 46 4.61 -12.00 -21.32
CA ILE A 46 5.03 -13.04 -20.40
C ILE A 46 4.44 -12.78 -19.01
N PHE A 47 4.79 -11.65 -18.36
CA PHE A 47 4.44 -11.44 -16.96
C PHE A 47 2.94 -11.25 -16.75
N ASP A 48 2.32 -10.33 -17.49
CA ASP A 48 0.90 -10.04 -17.31
C ASP A 48 0.02 -11.25 -17.63
N PRO A 49 0.19 -11.99 -18.76
CA PRO A 49 -0.59 -13.19 -19.01
C PRO A 49 -0.38 -14.28 -17.98
N LEU A 50 0.87 -14.50 -17.52
CA LEU A 50 1.17 -15.51 -16.51
C LEU A 50 0.55 -15.15 -15.14
N ILE A 51 0.64 -13.89 -14.73
CA ILE A 51 0.02 -13.39 -13.49
C ILE A 51 -1.49 -13.56 -13.55
N TRP A 52 -2.11 -13.18 -14.67
CA TRP A 52 -3.56 -13.37 -14.86
C TRP A 52 -3.95 -14.84 -14.84
N LEU A 53 -3.21 -15.70 -15.55
CA LEU A 53 -3.47 -17.13 -15.58
C LEU A 53 -3.41 -17.74 -14.18
N VAL A 54 -2.34 -17.46 -13.42
CA VAL A 54 -2.18 -17.94 -12.03
C VAL A 54 -3.27 -17.39 -11.14
N THR A 55 -3.64 -16.12 -11.29
CA THR A 55 -4.70 -15.48 -10.50
C THR A 55 -6.06 -16.12 -10.76
N VAL A 56 -6.39 -16.40 -12.01
CA VAL A 56 -7.66 -17.05 -12.37
C VAL A 56 -7.69 -18.49 -11.88
N ILE A 57 -6.65 -19.27 -12.14
CA ILE A 57 -6.60 -20.69 -11.71
C ILE A 57 -6.71 -20.81 -10.19
N LEU A 58 -5.83 -20.13 -9.46
CA LEU A 58 -5.83 -20.19 -8.00
C LEU A 58 -7.08 -19.57 -7.40
N GLY A 59 -7.62 -18.53 -8.02
CA GLY A 59 -8.89 -17.94 -7.64
C GLY A 59 -10.04 -18.93 -7.73
N ILE A 60 -10.18 -19.64 -8.84
CA ILE A 60 -11.20 -20.67 -9.04
C ILE A 60 -11.01 -21.82 -8.04
N VAL A 61 -9.77 -22.33 -7.88
CA VAL A 61 -9.47 -23.39 -6.92
C VAL A 61 -9.74 -22.96 -5.47
N SER A 62 -9.55 -21.69 -5.13
CA SER A 62 -9.83 -21.18 -3.79
C SER A 62 -11.32 -21.19 -3.43
N ILE A 63 -12.21 -21.22 -4.41
CA ILE A 63 -13.67 -21.21 -4.18
C ILE A 63 -14.13 -22.47 -3.42
N PRO A 64 -13.98 -23.70 -3.94
CA PRO A 64 -14.36 -24.90 -3.23
C PRO A 64 -13.56 -25.10 -1.94
N VAL A 65 -12.26 -24.77 -1.95
CA VAL A 65 -11.40 -24.86 -0.77
C VAL A 65 -11.89 -23.94 0.35
N SER A 66 -12.46 -22.80 0.02
CA SER A 66 -13.04 -21.89 1.01
C SER A 66 -14.24 -22.49 1.79
N LEU A 67 -14.80 -23.60 1.31
CA LEU A 67 -15.89 -24.33 1.96
C LEU A 67 -15.36 -25.36 2.96
N LEU A 68 -14.09 -25.73 2.87
CA LEU A 68 -13.42 -26.73 3.71
C LEU A 68 -12.73 -26.04 4.91
N GLY A 69 -13.23 -26.23 6.13
CA GLY A 69 -12.54 -25.91 7.36
C GLY A 69 -12.43 -24.43 7.77
N GLU A 70 -11.40 -24.08 8.51
CA GLU A 70 -11.14 -22.74 9.06
C GLU A 70 -10.87 -21.71 7.97
N LYS A 71 -11.91 -21.02 7.55
CA LYS A 71 -11.97 -20.12 6.39
C LYS A 71 -10.81 -19.13 6.27
N GLY A 72 -10.26 -18.64 7.38
CA GLY A 72 -9.22 -17.62 7.35
C GLY A 72 -7.81 -18.15 7.13
N ARG A 73 -7.43 -19.28 7.70
CA ARG A 73 -6.06 -19.83 7.65
C ARG A 73 -5.74 -20.41 6.27
N ILE A 74 -6.64 -21.24 5.76
CA ILE A 74 -6.46 -21.89 4.45
C ILE A 74 -6.38 -20.83 3.34
N LEU A 75 -7.31 -19.88 3.33
CA LEU A 75 -7.32 -18.83 2.32
C LEU A 75 -6.12 -17.87 2.43
N HIS A 76 -5.58 -17.65 3.64
CA HIS A 76 -4.32 -16.94 3.81
C HIS A 76 -3.16 -17.71 3.18
N GLY A 77 -3.10 -19.04 3.37
CA GLY A 77 -2.12 -19.91 2.72
C GLY A 77 -2.20 -19.85 1.19
N PHE A 78 -3.42 -19.84 0.63
CA PHE A 78 -3.65 -19.64 -0.80
C PHE A 78 -3.15 -18.29 -1.30
N ALA A 79 -3.46 -17.21 -0.59
CA ALA A 79 -2.99 -15.87 -0.93
C ALA A 79 -1.45 -15.78 -0.86
N ARG A 80 -0.83 -16.44 0.13
CA ARG A 80 0.63 -16.52 0.26
C ARG A 80 1.25 -17.30 -0.90
N PHE A 81 0.70 -18.45 -1.25
CA PHE A 81 1.17 -19.25 -2.38
C PHE A 81 1.02 -18.50 -3.72
N TRP A 82 -0.12 -17.88 -3.96
CA TRP A 82 -0.36 -17.01 -5.11
C TRP A 82 0.70 -15.88 -5.17
N SER A 83 0.95 -15.21 -4.04
CA SER A 83 1.94 -14.15 -3.95
C SER A 83 3.37 -14.64 -4.23
N GLN A 84 3.75 -15.83 -3.74
CA GLN A 84 5.04 -16.45 -4.02
C GLN A 84 5.22 -16.71 -5.52
N LEU A 85 4.18 -17.21 -6.21
CA LEU A 85 4.22 -17.42 -7.66
C LEU A 85 4.39 -16.10 -8.40
N ILE A 86 3.65 -15.04 -8.03
CA ILE A 86 3.80 -13.71 -8.63
C ILE A 86 5.23 -13.20 -8.45
N MET A 87 5.76 -13.22 -7.24
CA MET A 87 7.13 -12.74 -6.97
C MET A 87 8.18 -13.54 -7.75
N LYS A 88 7.99 -14.85 -7.95
CA LYS A 88 8.84 -15.68 -8.81
C LYS A 88 8.73 -15.29 -10.30
N ILE A 89 7.51 -15.07 -10.81
CA ILE A 89 7.27 -14.67 -12.20
C ILE A 89 7.99 -13.35 -12.50
N ILE A 90 7.85 -12.34 -11.64
CA ILE A 90 8.44 -11.01 -11.85
C ILE A 90 9.94 -10.95 -11.56
N CYS A 91 10.52 -11.98 -10.94
CA CYS A 91 11.96 -12.10 -10.64
C CYS A 91 12.55 -10.86 -9.95
N SER A 92 11.81 -10.26 -8.99
CA SER A 92 12.26 -9.10 -8.23
C SER A 92 12.80 -9.54 -6.87
N PRO A 93 14.13 -9.50 -6.65
CA PRO A 93 14.72 -9.82 -5.36
C PRO A 93 14.26 -8.81 -4.32
N THR A 94 13.94 -9.29 -3.13
CA THR A 94 13.42 -8.44 -2.06
C THR A 94 14.24 -8.65 -0.79
N THR A 95 14.77 -7.56 -0.25
CA THR A 95 15.47 -7.53 1.04
C THR A 95 14.49 -7.12 2.14
N VAL A 96 14.54 -7.81 3.28
CA VAL A 96 13.73 -7.48 4.45
C VAL A 96 14.67 -7.07 5.58
N THR A 97 14.38 -5.93 6.21
CA THR A 97 15.17 -5.41 7.34
C THR A 97 14.26 -5.05 8.51
N GLY A 98 14.77 -5.21 9.73
CA GLY A 98 14.09 -4.82 10.97
C GLY A 98 13.00 -5.78 11.46
N LEU A 99 12.62 -6.79 10.69
CA LEU A 99 11.58 -7.74 11.09
C LEU A 99 12.04 -8.69 12.21
N ASP A 100 13.30 -9.10 12.17
CA ASP A 100 13.88 -10.04 13.16
C ASP A 100 13.97 -9.44 14.59
N ALA A 101 14.01 -8.11 14.67
CA ALA A 101 14.03 -7.38 15.94
C ALA A 101 12.63 -7.18 16.54
N LEU A 102 11.58 -7.65 15.87
CA LEU A 102 10.20 -7.41 16.26
C LEU A 102 9.62 -8.59 17.01
N ASP A 103 9.04 -8.33 18.20
CA ASP A 103 8.22 -9.33 18.89
C ASP A 103 6.89 -9.54 18.17
N THR A 104 6.83 -10.61 17.36
CA THR A 104 5.65 -11.01 16.60
C THR A 104 4.70 -11.94 17.36
N SER A 105 4.98 -12.25 18.61
CA SER A 105 4.14 -13.13 19.46
C SER A 105 2.83 -12.46 19.87
N ARG A 106 2.77 -11.14 19.83
CA ARG A 106 1.59 -10.31 20.16
C ARG A 106 0.99 -9.67 18.90
N PRO A 107 -0.33 -9.41 18.89
CA PRO A 107 -0.97 -8.76 17.77
C PRO A 107 -0.46 -7.31 17.64
N LEU A 108 -0.17 -6.89 16.40
CA LEU A 108 0.30 -5.56 16.06
C LEU A 108 -0.51 -5.02 14.87
N VAL A 109 -0.51 -3.69 14.70
CA VAL A 109 -1.03 -3.05 13.50
C VAL A 109 0.14 -2.57 12.65
N TYR A 110 0.29 -3.12 11.45
CA TYR A 110 1.32 -2.75 10.50
C TYR A 110 0.80 -1.64 9.59
N ALA A 111 1.38 -0.45 9.71
CA ALA A 111 1.06 0.71 8.86
C ALA A 111 2.07 0.78 7.71
N VAL A 112 1.60 0.54 6.49
CA VAL A 112 2.42 0.36 5.30
C VAL A 112 2.10 1.44 4.27
N ASN A 113 3.10 2.03 3.61
CA ASN A 113 2.87 2.88 2.44
C ASN A 113 2.29 2.08 1.27
N HIS A 114 1.56 2.73 0.38
CA HIS A 114 0.86 2.05 -0.71
C HIS A 114 1.18 2.67 -2.07
N ALA A 115 2.07 2.03 -2.81
CA ALA A 115 2.57 2.54 -4.07
C ALA A 115 2.19 1.68 -5.29
N SER A 116 1.92 0.38 -5.07
CA SER A 116 1.70 -0.57 -6.15
C SER A 116 0.64 -1.63 -5.79
N ALA A 117 0.05 -2.25 -6.81
CA ALA A 117 -0.74 -3.47 -6.61
C ALA A 117 0.12 -4.63 -6.09
N LEU A 118 1.43 -4.59 -6.33
CA LEU A 118 2.40 -5.60 -5.91
C LEU A 118 2.84 -5.47 -4.45
N ASP A 119 2.42 -4.42 -3.73
CA ASP A 119 2.61 -4.31 -2.28
C ASP A 119 1.97 -5.50 -1.54
N ILE A 120 0.81 -5.96 -2.02
CA ILE A 120 0.09 -7.10 -1.43
C ILE A 120 0.88 -8.40 -1.54
N PRO A 121 1.37 -8.83 -2.72
CA PRO A 121 2.26 -9.97 -2.84
C PRO A 121 3.51 -9.90 -1.96
N VAL A 122 4.16 -8.73 -1.88
CA VAL A 122 5.35 -8.55 -1.02
C VAL A 122 5.00 -8.83 0.44
N LEU A 123 3.92 -8.26 0.96
CA LEU A 123 3.50 -8.47 2.35
C LEU A 123 3.15 -9.95 2.63
N TYR A 124 2.42 -10.62 1.73
CA TYR A 124 2.07 -12.04 1.91
C TYR A 124 3.29 -12.97 1.88
N VAL A 125 4.32 -12.64 1.11
CA VAL A 125 5.54 -13.46 1.04
C VAL A 125 6.41 -13.26 2.26
N TYR A 126 6.64 -12.01 2.66
CA TYR A 126 7.71 -11.67 3.60
C TYR A 126 7.27 -11.47 5.06
N LEU A 127 5.97 -11.26 5.34
CA LEU A 127 5.46 -11.36 6.70
C LEU A 127 5.29 -12.84 7.08
N PRO A 128 5.97 -13.36 8.14
CA PRO A 128 6.02 -14.80 8.42
C PRO A 128 4.77 -15.35 9.09
N PHE A 129 3.82 -14.51 9.46
CA PHE A 129 2.62 -14.85 10.22
C PHE A 129 1.33 -14.61 9.41
N GLN A 130 0.24 -15.16 9.91
CA GLN A 130 -1.10 -14.87 9.39
C GLN A 130 -1.54 -13.47 9.85
N PHE A 131 -2.09 -12.67 8.94
CA PHE A 131 -2.61 -11.32 9.22
C PHE A 131 -3.95 -11.06 8.53
N ARG A 132 -4.62 -9.99 8.90
CA ARG A 132 -5.75 -9.42 8.18
C ARG A 132 -5.31 -8.15 7.47
N ILE A 133 -5.92 -7.89 6.31
CA ILE A 133 -5.67 -6.67 5.54
C ILE A 133 -6.96 -5.85 5.47
N ALA A 134 -6.84 -4.54 5.65
CA ALA A 134 -7.95 -3.64 5.39
C ALA A 134 -8.03 -3.31 3.89
N PHE A 135 -9.20 -3.49 3.29
CA PHE A 135 -9.40 -3.28 1.86
C PHE A 135 -10.66 -2.45 1.56
N LYS A 136 -10.67 -1.79 0.40
CA LYS A 136 -11.81 -0.97 -0.05
C LYS A 136 -12.98 -1.83 -0.51
N LYS A 137 -14.21 -1.46 -0.14
CA LYS A 137 -15.45 -2.13 -0.54
C LYS A 137 -15.56 -2.34 -2.06
N ALA A 138 -15.04 -1.42 -2.87
CA ALA A 138 -15.06 -1.53 -4.33
C ALA A 138 -14.40 -2.81 -4.87
N LEU A 139 -13.42 -3.39 -4.17
CA LEU A 139 -12.77 -4.65 -4.58
C LEU A 139 -13.72 -5.86 -4.54
N LEU A 140 -14.83 -5.76 -3.82
CA LEU A 140 -15.86 -6.81 -3.80
C LEU A 140 -16.63 -6.95 -5.11
N ALA A 141 -16.53 -5.99 -6.03
CA ALA A 141 -17.14 -6.03 -7.36
C ALA A 141 -16.40 -6.98 -8.32
N TYR A 142 -15.13 -7.29 -8.07
CA TYR A 142 -14.35 -8.23 -8.89
C TYR A 142 -14.75 -9.67 -8.53
N PRO A 143 -15.22 -10.50 -9.49
CA PRO A 143 -15.85 -11.78 -9.18
C PRO A 143 -14.99 -12.72 -8.32
N ILE A 144 -13.78 -13.05 -8.76
CA ILE A 144 -12.87 -13.98 -8.08
C ILE A 144 -12.28 -13.34 -6.82
N VAL A 145 -11.73 -12.13 -6.97
CA VAL A 145 -11.10 -11.39 -5.86
C VAL A 145 -12.12 -11.06 -4.78
N GLY A 146 -13.29 -10.57 -5.16
CA GLY A 146 -14.37 -10.24 -4.22
C GLY A 146 -14.88 -11.46 -3.47
N TRP A 147 -14.98 -12.62 -4.13
CA TRP A 147 -15.31 -13.88 -3.46
C TRP A 147 -14.25 -14.23 -2.41
N HIS A 148 -12.98 -14.25 -2.81
CA HIS A 148 -11.88 -14.55 -1.91
C HIS A 148 -11.85 -13.60 -0.70
N LEU A 149 -11.97 -12.30 -0.92
CA LEU A 149 -11.97 -11.29 0.14
C LEU A 149 -13.14 -11.47 1.14
N ARG A 150 -14.34 -11.78 0.66
CA ARG A 150 -15.51 -12.05 1.54
C ARG A 150 -15.29 -13.27 2.42
N ARG A 151 -14.61 -14.29 1.91
CA ARG A 151 -14.44 -15.59 2.59
C ARG A 151 -13.18 -15.66 3.45
N SER A 152 -12.15 -14.89 3.13
CA SER A 152 -10.84 -14.94 3.79
C SER A 152 -10.77 -14.19 5.13
N GLY A 153 -11.87 -13.52 5.55
CA GLY A 153 -11.92 -12.78 6.81
C GLY A 153 -11.15 -11.46 6.80
N GLN A 154 -10.85 -10.92 5.62
CA GLN A 154 -10.23 -9.60 5.46
C GLN A 154 -11.19 -8.49 5.88
N ILE A 155 -10.67 -7.31 6.21
CA ILE A 155 -11.44 -6.20 6.79
C ILE A 155 -11.90 -5.25 5.69
N CYS A 156 -13.21 -5.28 5.38
CA CYS A 156 -13.81 -4.40 4.38
C CYS A 156 -14.05 -2.99 4.94
N ILE A 157 -13.46 -1.96 4.35
CA ILE A 157 -13.66 -0.55 4.72
C ILE A 157 -14.50 0.15 3.65
N ASN A 158 -15.59 0.77 4.08
CA ASN A 158 -16.39 1.65 3.23
C ASN A 158 -15.99 3.12 3.51
N GLN A 159 -15.14 3.68 2.66
CA GLN A 159 -14.66 5.06 2.82
C GLN A 159 -15.76 6.10 2.57
N GLN A 160 -16.78 5.78 1.76
CA GLN A 160 -17.88 6.69 1.44
C GLN A 160 -18.94 6.76 2.54
N ASN A 161 -19.08 5.68 3.33
CA ASN A 161 -20.01 5.63 4.45
C ASN A 161 -19.34 4.96 5.65
N PRO A 162 -18.68 5.73 6.53
CA PRO A 162 -18.02 5.20 7.72
C PRO A 162 -18.96 4.44 8.66
N ALA A 163 -20.21 4.85 8.76
CA ALA A 163 -21.20 4.16 9.59
C ALA A 163 -21.45 2.73 9.11
N ALA A 164 -21.42 2.49 7.80
CA ALA A 164 -21.51 1.14 7.24
C ALA A 164 -20.29 0.26 7.54
N SER A 165 -19.21 0.83 8.07
CA SER A 165 -17.99 0.12 8.45
C SER A 165 -18.01 -0.42 9.89
N ILE A 166 -19.05 -0.17 10.68
CA ILE A 166 -19.14 -0.59 12.10
C ILE A 166 -18.93 -2.10 12.25
N GLY A 167 -19.55 -2.89 11.37
CA GLY A 167 -19.37 -4.35 11.35
C GLY A 167 -17.93 -4.76 11.09
N SER A 168 -17.28 -4.10 10.14
CA SER A 168 -15.86 -4.33 9.79
C SER A 168 -14.94 -3.91 10.93
N ILE A 169 -15.22 -2.80 11.59
CA ILE A 169 -14.48 -2.33 12.78
C ILE A 169 -14.58 -3.37 13.91
N ARG A 170 -15.77 -3.89 14.19
CA ARG A 170 -15.96 -4.96 15.19
C ARG A 170 -15.18 -6.22 14.80
N ALA A 171 -15.22 -6.62 13.53
CA ALA A 171 -14.47 -7.79 13.03
C ALA A 171 -12.96 -7.60 13.17
N ALA A 172 -12.44 -6.39 12.88
CA ALA A 172 -11.04 -6.05 13.04
C ALA A 172 -10.60 -6.10 14.51
N LEU A 173 -11.39 -5.51 15.42
CA LEU A 173 -11.14 -5.56 16.86
C LEU A 173 -11.17 -7.00 17.40
N LYS A 174 -12.12 -7.82 16.95
CA LYS A 174 -12.16 -9.23 17.30
C LYS A 174 -10.92 -9.97 16.81
N SER A 175 -10.47 -9.69 15.59
CA SER A 175 -9.26 -10.28 14.99
C SER A 175 -8.01 -9.94 15.79
N LEU A 176 -7.80 -8.67 16.13
CA LEU A 176 -6.69 -8.23 16.96
C LEU A 176 -6.73 -8.88 18.36
N LYS A 177 -7.89 -8.92 19.01
CA LYS A 177 -8.06 -9.59 20.31
C LYS A 177 -7.82 -11.10 20.26
N SER A 178 -7.99 -11.74 19.10
CA SER A 178 -7.67 -13.17 18.90
C SER A 178 -6.21 -13.42 18.52
N GLY A 179 -5.34 -12.42 18.59
CA GLY A 179 -3.92 -12.54 18.30
C GLY A 179 -3.53 -12.38 16.83
N LEU A 180 -4.48 -12.04 15.93
CA LEU A 180 -4.17 -11.85 14.51
C LEU A 180 -3.78 -10.39 14.23
N PRO A 181 -2.58 -10.14 13.70
CA PRO A 181 -2.15 -8.81 13.29
C PRO A 181 -3.02 -8.22 12.17
N LEU A 182 -3.03 -6.90 12.09
CA LEU A 182 -3.74 -6.15 11.06
C LEU A 182 -2.75 -5.33 10.22
N VAL A 183 -2.83 -5.45 8.90
CA VAL A 183 -2.12 -4.61 7.95
C VAL A 183 -3.08 -3.54 7.43
N ILE A 184 -2.64 -2.29 7.48
CA ILE A 184 -3.38 -1.14 6.96
C ILE A 184 -2.51 -0.33 6.00
N PHE A 185 -3.14 0.26 5.00
CA PHE A 185 -2.56 1.28 4.14
C PHE A 185 -3.20 2.63 4.51
N PRO A 186 -2.59 3.38 5.45
CA PRO A 186 -3.23 4.56 6.02
C PRO A 186 -3.37 5.72 5.03
N GLU A 187 -2.69 5.69 3.91
CA GLU A 187 -2.86 6.61 2.79
C GLU A 187 -4.25 6.54 2.13
N GLY A 188 -5.02 5.48 2.40
CA GLY A 188 -6.34 5.28 1.81
C GLY A 188 -6.35 4.97 0.32
N GLY A 189 -5.22 4.79 -0.34
CA GLY A 189 -5.08 4.37 -1.73
C GLY A 189 -3.67 4.58 -2.27
N ARG A 190 -3.34 3.95 -3.38
CA ARG A 190 -2.01 3.99 -4.00
C ARG A 190 -1.60 5.42 -4.36
N THR A 191 -0.30 5.70 -4.27
CA THR A 191 0.29 6.95 -4.75
C THR A 191 0.43 6.96 -6.27
N ARG A 192 0.45 8.17 -6.87
CA ARG A 192 0.65 8.35 -8.31
C ARG A 192 2.08 8.75 -8.67
N ASP A 193 2.85 9.22 -7.71
CA ASP A 193 4.19 9.78 -7.88
C ASP A 193 5.28 9.00 -7.13
N GLY A 194 4.91 7.96 -6.40
CA GLY A 194 5.82 7.14 -5.60
C GLY A 194 6.18 7.74 -4.24
N GLN A 195 5.65 8.91 -3.90
CA GLN A 195 5.85 9.51 -2.59
C GLN A 195 4.86 8.92 -1.58
N VAL A 196 5.26 8.88 -0.31
CA VAL A 196 4.36 8.52 0.78
C VAL A 196 3.36 9.64 0.98
N LYS A 197 2.07 9.36 0.84
CA LYS A 197 1.01 10.36 1.02
C LYS A 197 0.71 10.57 2.50
N PRO A 198 0.13 11.73 2.86
CA PRO A 198 -0.37 11.96 4.22
C PRO A 198 -1.30 10.82 4.67
N PHE A 199 -1.15 10.42 5.93
CA PHE A 199 -1.94 9.34 6.50
C PHE A 199 -3.30 9.85 6.99
N LEU A 200 -4.32 9.04 6.77
CA LEU A 200 -5.67 9.30 7.27
C LEU A 200 -5.72 8.97 8.78
N PRO A 201 -5.95 9.93 9.67
CA PRO A 201 -5.97 9.67 11.12
C PRO A 201 -6.90 8.53 11.51
N GLY A 202 -8.07 8.43 10.86
CA GLY A 202 -9.04 7.36 11.09
C GLY A 202 -8.51 5.93 10.87
N ALA A 203 -7.41 5.75 10.14
CA ALA A 203 -6.76 4.46 9.95
C ALA A 203 -6.23 3.87 11.28
N PHE A 204 -5.89 4.73 12.24
CA PHE A 204 -5.31 4.34 13.52
C PHE A 204 -6.34 4.11 14.63
N PHE A 205 -7.60 4.43 14.36
CA PHE A 205 -8.70 4.22 15.34
C PHE A 205 -8.74 2.80 15.89
N LEU A 206 -8.49 1.79 15.03
CA LEU A 206 -8.50 0.39 15.44
C LEU A 206 -7.37 0.06 16.41
N ALA A 207 -6.16 0.57 16.15
CA ALA A 207 -5.00 0.36 17.00
C ALA A 207 -5.21 1.00 18.38
N ILE A 208 -5.67 2.25 18.43
CA ILE A 208 -6.01 2.95 19.66
C ILE A 208 -7.11 2.20 20.43
N LYS A 209 -8.19 1.81 19.76
CA LYS A 209 -9.32 1.13 20.41
C LYS A 209 -8.98 -0.26 20.92
N ALA A 210 -8.06 -0.95 20.25
CA ALA A 210 -7.56 -2.27 20.68
C ALA A 210 -6.39 -2.18 21.67
N GLN A 211 -5.79 -1.00 21.87
CA GLN A 211 -4.58 -0.76 22.66
C GLN A 211 -3.42 -1.66 22.19
N VAL A 212 -3.21 -1.74 20.87
CA VAL A 212 -2.11 -2.47 20.25
C VAL A 212 -1.17 -1.51 19.57
N ASP A 213 0.12 -1.81 19.62
CA ASP A 213 1.16 -0.97 19.03
C ASP A 213 1.12 -0.99 17.50
N ILE A 214 1.63 0.09 16.91
CA ILE A 214 1.69 0.26 15.45
C ILE A 214 3.14 0.10 15.01
N VAL A 215 3.36 -0.76 14.03
CA VAL A 215 4.65 -0.97 13.38
C VAL A 215 4.67 -0.21 12.06
N PRO A 216 5.51 0.82 11.90
CA PRO A 216 5.70 1.47 10.60
C PRO A 216 6.48 0.54 9.67
N VAL A 217 6.01 0.41 8.43
CA VAL A 217 6.65 -0.41 7.39
C VAL A 217 6.75 0.39 6.10
N ALA A 218 7.94 0.42 5.51
CA ALA A 218 8.14 1.00 4.19
C ALA A 218 8.42 -0.08 3.14
N LEU A 219 7.64 -0.05 2.07
CA LEU A 219 7.92 -0.81 0.83
C LEU A 219 8.59 0.13 -0.17
N VAL A 220 9.81 -0.20 -0.55
CA VAL A 220 10.64 0.61 -1.46
C VAL A 220 10.81 -0.14 -2.78
N GLY A 221 10.66 0.58 -3.88
CA GLY A 221 10.82 0.04 -5.24
C GLY A 221 9.54 -0.49 -5.87
N THR A 222 8.46 -0.68 -5.13
CA THR A 222 7.21 -1.23 -5.67
C THR A 222 6.50 -0.26 -6.64
N TYR A 223 6.61 1.05 -6.41
CA TYR A 223 6.11 2.05 -7.35
C TYR A 223 6.78 1.93 -8.72
N GLU A 224 8.09 1.91 -8.75
CA GLU A 224 8.83 1.82 -10.00
C GLU A 224 8.71 0.44 -10.65
N LEU A 225 8.48 -0.62 -9.85
CA LEU A 225 8.20 -1.96 -10.35
C LEU A 225 6.90 -2.00 -11.17
N LEU A 226 5.81 -1.46 -10.61
CA LEU A 226 4.51 -1.35 -11.28
C LEU A 226 3.77 -0.10 -10.80
N PRO A 227 3.97 1.06 -11.47
CA PRO A 227 3.24 2.28 -11.17
C PRO A 227 1.73 2.10 -11.29
N MET A 228 0.96 2.91 -10.56
CA MET A 228 -0.49 2.94 -10.69
C MET A 228 -0.90 3.25 -12.15
N ASP A 229 -2.01 2.66 -12.59
CA ASP A 229 -2.59 2.83 -13.93
C ASP A 229 -1.67 2.38 -15.09
N THR A 230 -0.68 1.52 -14.82
CA THR A 230 0.16 0.88 -15.82
C THR A 230 0.09 -0.64 -15.71
N TYR A 231 0.46 -1.33 -16.80
CA TYR A 231 0.64 -2.79 -16.84
C TYR A 231 2.10 -3.18 -17.11
N HIS A 232 3.00 -2.19 -17.19
CA HIS A 232 4.42 -2.45 -17.47
C HIS A 232 5.18 -2.79 -16.19
N ILE A 233 5.39 -4.07 -15.94
CA ILE A 233 6.19 -4.58 -14.82
C ILE A 233 7.68 -4.47 -15.16
N LYS A 234 8.41 -3.73 -14.32
CA LYS A 234 9.84 -3.45 -14.48
C LYS A 234 10.61 -4.16 -13.37
N CYS A 235 11.20 -5.33 -13.67
CA CYS A 235 11.99 -6.08 -12.67
C CYS A 235 13.06 -5.20 -12.02
N ARG A 236 13.09 -5.20 -10.69
CA ARG A 236 14.04 -4.43 -9.90
C ARG A 236 14.14 -4.97 -8.47
N PRO A 237 15.22 -4.68 -7.74
CA PRO A 237 15.26 -4.96 -6.31
C PRO A 237 14.19 -4.20 -5.55
N LEU A 238 13.64 -4.85 -4.54
CA LEU A 238 12.65 -4.29 -3.61
C LEU A 238 13.21 -4.36 -2.20
N GLU A 239 12.70 -3.49 -1.33
CA GLU A 239 12.98 -3.58 0.10
C GLU A 239 11.68 -3.48 0.90
N MET A 240 11.58 -4.30 1.94
CA MET A 240 10.60 -4.17 3.02
C MET A 240 11.36 -3.80 4.29
N ARG A 241 11.17 -2.57 4.75
CA ARG A 241 11.83 -2.03 5.94
C ARG A 241 10.83 -1.90 7.07
N VAL A 242 11.09 -2.59 8.16
CA VAL A 242 10.21 -2.65 9.32
C VAL A 242 10.83 -1.81 10.44
N GLY A 243 10.08 -0.83 10.94
CA GLY A 243 10.50 0.06 12.02
C GLY A 243 10.14 -0.48 13.39
N GLN A 244 10.55 0.27 14.43
CA GLN A 244 10.22 -0.06 15.81
C GLN A 244 8.73 0.20 16.11
N PRO A 245 8.10 -0.61 16.96
CA PRO A 245 6.71 -0.40 17.36
C PRO A 245 6.51 0.96 18.03
N ILE A 246 5.47 1.65 17.66
CA ILE A 246 5.01 2.90 18.24
C ILE A 246 3.83 2.58 19.16
N ALA A 247 4.02 2.82 20.47
CA ALA A 247 2.99 2.55 21.45
C ALA A 247 1.74 3.40 21.21
N THR A 248 0.57 2.78 21.35
CA THR A 248 -0.72 3.48 21.33
C THR A 248 -1.21 3.89 22.72
N ALA A 249 -0.51 3.48 23.77
CA ALA A 249 -0.81 3.88 25.13
C ALA A 249 -0.79 5.42 25.28
N GLY A 250 -1.82 5.98 25.91
CA GLY A 250 -1.99 7.43 26.04
C GLY A 250 -2.67 8.13 24.87
N TYR A 251 -2.81 7.46 23.71
CA TYR A 251 -3.59 7.99 22.60
C TYR A 251 -5.07 7.64 22.70
N THR A 252 -5.88 8.60 22.29
CA THR A 252 -7.34 8.52 22.26
C THR A 252 -7.84 8.95 20.87
N PRO A 253 -9.10 8.73 20.51
CA PRO A 253 -9.65 9.26 19.27
C PRO A 253 -9.54 10.80 19.10
N ARG A 254 -9.31 11.54 20.21
CA ARG A 254 -9.18 13.02 20.16
C ARG A 254 -7.80 13.48 19.67
N ASN A 255 -6.75 12.75 20.00
CA ASN A 255 -5.37 13.05 19.59
C ASN A 255 -4.81 12.07 18.53
N MET A 256 -5.71 11.40 17.82
CA MET A 256 -5.39 10.42 16.76
C MET A 256 -4.57 11.03 15.60
N ALA A 257 -4.71 12.33 15.34
CA ALA A 257 -3.94 13.03 14.32
C ALA A 257 -2.44 13.05 14.67
N GLU A 258 -2.10 13.32 15.93
CA GLU A 258 -0.71 13.31 16.40
C GLU A 258 -0.04 11.93 16.22
N LEU A 259 -0.78 10.85 16.55
CA LEU A 259 -0.30 9.49 16.30
C LEU A 259 -0.11 9.23 14.81
N SER A 260 -1.06 9.69 13.99
CA SER A 260 -0.98 9.57 12.53
C SER A 260 0.29 10.22 11.98
N ASP A 261 0.59 11.45 12.40
CA ASP A 261 1.77 12.21 11.96
C ASP A 261 3.07 11.56 12.44
N LYS A 262 3.07 10.99 13.65
CA LYS A 262 4.22 10.26 14.17
C LYS A 262 4.52 9.01 13.36
N VAL A 263 3.49 8.22 13.05
CA VAL A 263 3.63 7.00 12.25
C VAL A 263 3.99 7.34 10.80
N HIS A 264 3.40 8.40 10.23
CA HIS A 264 3.71 8.88 8.88
C HIS A 264 5.19 9.23 8.74
N ARG A 265 5.72 10.07 9.64
CA ARG A 265 7.15 10.42 9.65
C ARG A 265 8.04 9.17 9.77
N ALA A 266 7.69 8.22 10.62
CA ALA A 266 8.46 7.00 10.75
C ALA A 266 8.48 6.16 9.45
N VAL A 267 7.38 6.13 8.70
CA VAL A 267 7.32 5.46 7.38
C VAL A 267 8.11 6.25 6.33
N GLU A 268 8.01 7.58 6.32
CA GLU A 268 8.82 8.44 5.42
C GLU A 268 10.32 8.26 5.67
N ASP A 269 10.77 8.27 6.93
CA ASP A 269 12.16 8.06 7.30
C ASP A 269 12.68 6.68 6.83
N LEU A 270 11.88 5.63 7.01
CA LEU A 270 12.20 4.29 6.50
C LEU A 270 12.27 4.27 4.96
N HIS A 271 11.35 4.98 4.30
CA HIS A 271 11.27 5.02 2.85
C HIS A 271 12.42 5.83 2.22
N ALA A 272 12.85 6.90 2.87
CA ALA A 272 13.87 7.83 2.37
C ALA A 272 15.30 7.31 2.49
N LYS A 273 15.59 6.32 3.36
CA LYS A 273 16.94 5.76 3.51
C LYS A 273 17.49 5.29 2.16
N PRO A 274 18.80 5.43 1.89
CA PRO A 274 19.43 4.86 0.72
C PRO A 274 19.22 3.34 0.64
N VAL A 275 19.13 2.81 -0.59
CA VAL A 275 19.00 1.36 -0.83
C VAL A 275 20.28 0.66 -0.35
N GLY A 276 20.16 -0.34 0.53
CA GLY A 276 21.30 -1.15 1.00
C GLY A 276 22.01 -0.64 2.25
N GLN A 277 21.41 0.26 3.02
CA GLN A 277 21.90 0.68 4.34
C GLN A 277 21.05 0.17 5.49
#